data_d67c1427b4fc6db72e2c30cce0cd5196
#
_entry.id   d67c1427b4fc6db72e2c30cce0cd5196
#
_cell.length_a   1.000
_cell.length_b   1.000
_cell.length_c   1.000
_cell.angle_alpha   90.00
_cell.angle_beta   90.00
_cell.angle_gamma   90.00
#
_symmetry.space_group_name_H-M   'P 1'
#
loop_
_entity.id
_entity.type
_entity.pdbx_description
1 polymer ?
#
loop_
_entity_poly.entity_id
_entity_poly.type
_entity_poly.pdbx_seq_one_letter_code
_entity_poly.pdbx_strand_id
1 'polypeptide(L)'
;MDPITLIATATAAYNGLKGAIAAGKEIQEMAQDLGSLWNAVGQLTHIAATPPKKRLFSNPAEIEKEAMERYAAKAKAFKMQEEIKNLFISIYGIHAYESVQREVIEIRKEVDRQHREEERITAERNAEIRDAAGLFLIVMGLVLAMGIVGFLLLIKL
;
A
#
# COMPACT_ATOMS: atom_id res chain seq x y z
N MET A 1 -8.54 -1.30 -2.88
CA MET A 1 -9.02 -1.08 -4.27
C MET A 1 -9.61 -2.36 -4.81
N ASP A 2 -10.61 -2.25 -5.67
CA ASP A 2 -11.26 -3.38 -6.32
C ASP A 2 -10.37 -3.91 -7.47
N PRO A 3 -10.23 -5.24 -7.66
CA PRO A 3 -9.45 -5.84 -8.74
C PRO A 3 -9.85 -5.35 -10.14
N ILE A 4 -11.14 -5.07 -10.34
CA ILE A 4 -11.67 -4.57 -11.62
C ILE A 4 -11.12 -3.17 -11.92
N THR A 5 -11.11 -2.29 -10.94
CA THR A 5 -10.56 -0.93 -11.09
C THR A 5 -9.06 -0.96 -11.37
N LEU A 6 -8.33 -1.86 -10.70
CA LEU A 6 -6.89 -2.02 -10.93
C LEU A 6 -6.57 -2.53 -12.34
N ILE A 7 -7.37 -3.48 -12.85
CA ILE A 7 -7.17 -3.97 -14.22
C ILE A 7 -7.52 -2.92 -15.26
N ALA A 8 -8.52 -2.06 -15.00
CA ALA A 8 -8.85 -0.93 -15.85
C ALA A 8 -7.70 0.08 -15.89
N THR A 9 -7.13 0.44 -14.73
CA THR A 9 -5.95 1.32 -14.63
C THR A 9 -4.75 0.72 -15.36
N ALA A 10 -4.45 -0.57 -15.14
CA ALA A 10 -3.39 -1.26 -15.87
C ALA A 10 -3.59 -1.25 -17.38
N THR A 11 -4.82 -1.46 -17.84
CA THR A 11 -5.17 -1.46 -19.27
C THR A 11 -5.01 -0.06 -19.88
N ALA A 12 -5.43 1.00 -19.20
CA ALA A 12 -5.26 2.38 -19.66
C ALA A 12 -3.77 2.73 -19.78
N ALA A 13 -2.98 2.46 -18.76
CA ALA A 13 -1.53 2.69 -18.75
C ALA A 13 -0.83 1.85 -19.84
N TYR A 14 -1.20 0.59 -20.02
CA TYR A 14 -0.67 -0.27 -21.08
C TYR A 14 -0.92 0.31 -22.48
N ASN A 15 -2.14 0.77 -22.74
CA ASN A 15 -2.48 1.37 -24.04
C ASN A 15 -1.75 2.70 -24.27
N GLY A 16 -1.60 3.52 -23.24
CA GLY A 16 -0.81 4.76 -23.28
C GLY A 16 0.65 4.47 -23.63
N LEU A 17 1.28 3.52 -22.92
CA LEU A 17 2.65 3.10 -23.16
C LEU A 17 2.85 2.55 -24.58
N LYS A 18 1.96 1.67 -25.03
CA LYS A 18 2.04 1.10 -26.38
C LYS A 18 1.98 2.18 -27.46
N GLY A 19 1.09 3.16 -27.28
CA GLY A 19 0.99 4.32 -28.20
C GLY A 19 2.23 5.21 -28.14
N ALA A 20 2.73 5.52 -26.96
CA ALA A 20 3.92 6.34 -26.76
C ALA A 20 5.19 5.69 -27.36
N ILE A 21 5.39 4.41 -27.09
CA ILE A 21 6.52 3.62 -27.65
C ILE A 21 6.44 3.56 -29.17
N ALA A 22 5.25 3.30 -29.72
CA ALA A 22 5.05 3.28 -31.19
C ALA A 22 5.30 4.64 -31.85
N ALA A 23 5.03 5.74 -31.12
CA ALA A 23 5.32 7.11 -31.56
C ALA A 23 6.80 7.52 -31.34
N GLY A 24 7.65 6.67 -30.79
CA GLY A 24 9.06 6.95 -30.51
C GLY A 24 9.27 8.01 -29.43
N LYS A 25 8.35 8.14 -28.48
CA LYS A 25 8.44 9.11 -27.39
C LYS A 25 9.60 8.80 -26.47
N GLU A 26 10.14 9.85 -25.82
CA GLU A 26 11.19 9.69 -24.84
C GLU A 26 10.69 8.95 -23.58
N ILE A 27 11.61 8.22 -22.91
CA ILE A 27 11.31 7.43 -21.69
C ILE A 27 10.68 8.31 -20.62
N GLN A 28 11.10 9.56 -20.52
CA GLN A 28 10.64 10.54 -19.55
C GLN A 28 9.14 10.86 -19.70
N GLU A 29 8.65 10.93 -20.94
CA GLU A 29 7.23 11.16 -21.23
C GLU A 29 6.34 9.96 -20.87
N MET A 30 6.93 8.76 -20.81
CA MET A 30 6.25 7.52 -20.46
C MET A 30 6.32 7.14 -18.97
N ALA A 31 7.09 7.89 -18.17
CA ALA A 31 7.37 7.55 -16.77
C ALA A 31 6.10 7.38 -15.92
N GLN A 32 5.10 8.23 -16.13
CA GLN A 32 3.83 8.17 -15.41
C GLN A 32 3.04 6.90 -15.73
N ASP A 33 2.95 6.54 -17.01
CA ASP A 33 2.23 5.35 -17.46
C ASP A 33 2.95 4.07 -17.02
N LEU A 34 4.30 4.04 -17.09
CA LEU A 34 5.11 2.95 -16.55
C LEU A 34 4.88 2.77 -15.05
N GLY A 35 4.91 3.85 -14.29
CA GLY A 35 4.63 3.84 -12.85
C GLY A 35 3.23 3.33 -12.55
N SER A 36 2.22 3.77 -13.29
CA SER A 36 0.83 3.37 -13.14
C SER A 36 0.63 1.88 -13.44
N LEU A 37 1.24 1.36 -14.50
CA LEU A 37 1.18 -0.06 -14.85
C LEU A 37 1.84 -0.93 -13.76
N TRP A 38 3.05 -0.58 -13.32
CA TRP A 38 3.77 -1.35 -12.30
C TRP A 38 3.08 -1.32 -10.94
N ASN A 39 2.51 -0.16 -10.56
CA ASN A 39 1.74 -0.05 -9.33
C ASN A 39 0.48 -0.93 -9.38
N ALA A 40 -0.27 -0.91 -10.48
CA ALA A 40 -1.45 -1.75 -10.65
C ALA A 40 -1.10 -3.25 -10.60
N VAL A 41 -0.01 -3.68 -11.26
CA VAL A 41 0.49 -5.07 -11.21
C VAL A 41 0.91 -5.45 -9.79
N GLY A 42 1.61 -4.57 -9.08
CA GLY A 42 2.02 -4.78 -7.69
C GLY A 42 0.82 -4.97 -6.76
N GLN A 43 -0.18 -4.09 -6.86
CA GLN A 43 -1.41 -4.18 -6.06
C GLN A 43 -2.21 -5.44 -6.38
N LEU A 44 -2.36 -5.82 -7.65
CA LEU A 44 -3.04 -7.06 -8.04
C LEU A 44 -2.31 -8.30 -7.52
N THR A 45 -0.99 -8.27 -7.50
CA THR A 45 -0.18 -9.35 -6.91
C THR A 45 -0.43 -9.47 -5.42
N HIS A 46 -0.45 -8.34 -4.70
CA HIS A 46 -0.73 -8.30 -3.26
C HIS A 46 -2.15 -8.78 -2.94
N ILE A 47 -3.16 -8.32 -3.69
CA ILE A 47 -4.56 -8.76 -3.50
C ILE A 47 -4.69 -10.26 -3.75
N ALA A 48 -4.02 -10.81 -4.77
CA ALA A 48 -4.05 -12.24 -5.05
C ALA A 48 -3.34 -13.09 -4.00
N ALA A 49 -2.33 -12.53 -3.31
CA ALA A 49 -1.63 -13.20 -2.20
C ALA A 49 -2.38 -13.11 -0.86
N THR A 50 -3.30 -12.14 -0.72
CA THR A 50 -4.06 -11.95 0.52
C THR A 50 -5.30 -12.85 0.51
N PRO A 51 -5.49 -13.74 1.50
CA PRO A 51 -6.68 -14.56 1.56
C PRO A 51 -7.94 -13.68 1.65
N PRO A 52 -9.06 -14.08 1.01
CA PRO A 52 -10.30 -13.33 1.09
C PRO A 52 -10.75 -13.22 2.55
N LYS A 53 -11.26 -12.03 2.93
CA LYS A 53 -11.82 -11.82 4.27
C LYS A 53 -12.90 -12.86 4.50
N LYS A 54 -12.79 -13.63 5.58
CA LYS A 54 -13.81 -14.61 5.99
C LYS A 54 -15.16 -13.89 6.15
N ARG A 55 -16.06 -14.11 5.21
CA ARG A 55 -17.47 -13.74 5.35
C ARG A 55 -18.15 -14.92 6.04
N LEU A 56 -18.83 -14.69 7.16
CA LEU A 56 -19.48 -15.72 7.99
C LEU A 56 -20.55 -16.55 7.22
N PHE A 57 -20.97 -16.11 6.03
CA PHE A 57 -22.02 -16.72 5.21
C PHE A 57 -21.68 -16.72 3.71
N SER A 58 -20.40 -16.94 3.32
CA SER A 58 -20.08 -17.03 1.89
C SER A 58 -20.38 -18.41 1.34
N ASN A 59 -21.10 -18.44 0.22
CA ASN A 59 -21.30 -19.66 -0.56
C ASN A 59 -19.96 -20.10 -1.17
N PRO A 60 -19.56 -21.39 -1.10
CA PRO A 60 -18.32 -21.89 -1.71
C PRO A 60 -18.13 -21.47 -3.17
N ALA A 61 -19.20 -21.48 -3.97
CA ALA A 61 -19.17 -21.05 -5.36
C ALA A 61 -18.79 -19.57 -5.55
N GLU A 62 -19.15 -18.68 -4.62
CA GLU A 62 -18.77 -17.27 -4.66
C GLU A 62 -17.27 -17.08 -4.34
N ILE A 63 -16.73 -17.90 -3.43
CA ILE A 63 -15.31 -17.88 -3.09
C ILE A 63 -14.46 -18.35 -4.28
N GLU A 64 -14.89 -19.42 -4.95
CA GLU A 64 -14.21 -19.93 -6.16
C GLU A 64 -14.26 -18.91 -7.29
N LYS A 65 -15.40 -18.29 -7.53
CA LYS A 65 -15.57 -17.23 -8.53
C LYS A 65 -14.63 -16.05 -8.23
N GLU A 66 -14.61 -15.55 -6.99
CA GLU A 66 -13.74 -14.44 -6.57
C GLU A 66 -12.26 -14.80 -6.75
N ALA A 67 -11.86 -16.04 -6.40
CA ALA A 67 -10.49 -16.51 -6.59
C ALA A 67 -10.10 -16.57 -8.06
N MET A 68 -10.98 -17.05 -8.92
CA MET A 68 -10.77 -17.09 -10.38
C MET A 68 -10.68 -15.70 -11.00
N GLU A 69 -11.52 -14.76 -10.59
CA GLU A 69 -11.48 -13.36 -11.04
C GLU A 69 -10.17 -12.67 -10.64
N ARG A 70 -9.71 -12.88 -9.40
CA ARG A 70 -8.42 -12.36 -8.92
C ARG A 70 -7.24 -12.94 -9.69
N TYR A 71 -7.26 -14.26 -9.93
CA TYR A 71 -6.22 -14.93 -10.70
C TYR A 71 -6.18 -14.42 -12.14
N ALA A 72 -7.34 -14.33 -12.81
CA ALA A 72 -7.44 -13.85 -14.17
C ALA A 72 -6.97 -12.38 -14.31
N ALA A 73 -7.34 -11.52 -13.36
CA ALA A 73 -6.90 -10.13 -13.32
C ALA A 73 -5.37 -10.02 -13.17
N LYS A 74 -4.79 -10.80 -12.24
CA LYS A 74 -3.34 -10.87 -12.06
C LYS A 74 -2.63 -11.37 -13.32
N ALA A 75 -3.10 -12.48 -13.90
CA ALA A 75 -2.50 -13.05 -15.10
C ALA A 75 -2.52 -12.07 -16.29
N LYS A 76 -3.64 -11.35 -16.47
CA LYS A 76 -3.79 -10.32 -17.50
C LYS A 76 -2.81 -9.15 -17.28
N ALA A 77 -2.68 -8.68 -16.03
CA ALA A 77 -1.76 -7.59 -15.69
C ALA A 77 -0.29 -7.97 -15.93
N PHE A 78 0.11 -9.18 -15.54
CA PHE A 78 1.45 -9.69 -15.84
C PHE A 78 1.74 -9.79 -17.33
N LYS A 79 0.77 -10.28 -18.11
CA LYS A 79 0.91 -10.34 -19.57
C LYS A 79 1.13 -8.97 -20.19
N MET A 80 0.35 -7.97 -19.77
CA MET A 80 0.53 -6.57 -20.21
C MET A 80 1.92 -6.03 -19.85
N GLN A 81 2.38 -6.31 -18.62
CA GLN A 81 3.72 -5.90 -18.18
C GLN A 81 4.82 -6.54 -19.03
N GLU A 82 4.70 -7.82 -19.34
CA GLU A 82 5.67 -8.55 -20.16
C GLU A 82 5.69 -8.06 -21.61
N GLU A 83 4.54 -7.79 -22.19
CA GLU A 83 4.43 -7.21 -23.53
C GLU A 83 5.09 -5.83 -23.60
N ILE A 84 4.85 -4.94 -22.62
CA ILE A 84 5.49 -3.63 -22.54
C ILE A 84 7.01 -3.77 -22.36
N LYS A 85 7.45 -4.69 -21.49
CA LYS A 85 8.89 -4.99 -21.34
C LYS A 85 9.53 -5.35 -22.66
N ASN A 86 8.93 -6.29 -23.39
CA ASN A 86 9.46 -6.76 -24.66
C ASN A 86 9.48 -5.65 -25.73
N LEU A 87 8.41 -4.86 -25.78
CA LEU A 87 8.31 -3.72 -26.68
C LEU A 87 9.35 -2.64 -26.34
N PHE A 88 9.53 -2.34 -25.07
CA PHE A 88 10.51 -1.39 -24.58
C PHE A 88 11.94 -1.83 -24.93
N ILE A 89 12.28 -3.10 -24.68
CA ILE A 89 13.59 -3.67 -24.99
C ILE A 89 13.85 -3.64 -26.49
N SER A 90 12.85 -3.91 -27.33
CA SER A 90 13.00 -3.92 -28.79
C SER A 90 13.34 -2.54 -29.38
N ILE A 91 12.92 -1.45 -28.73
CA ILE A 91 13.08 -0.09 -29.26
C ILE A 91 14.24 0.64 -28.55
N TYR A 92 14.33 0.55 -27.23
CA TYR A 92 15.31 1.29 -26.42
C TYR A 92 16.52 0.41 -26.00
N GLY A 93 16.43 -0.90 -26.19
CA GLY A 93 17.45 -1.85 -25.79
C GLY A 93 17.36 -2.33 -24.36
N ILE A 94 18.00 -3.47 -24.08
CA ILE A 94 18.00 -4.11 -22.75
C ILE A 94 18.61 -3.23 -21.66
N HIS A 95 19.69 -2.52 -21.97
CA HIS A 95 20.40 -1.67 -21.00
C HIS A 95 19.54 -0.49 -20.50
N ALA A 96 18.73 0.10 -21.39
CA ALA A 96 17.79 1.16 -21.01
C ALA A 96 16.71 0.59 -20.05
N TYR A 97 16.18 -0.59 -20.34
CA TYR A 97 15.22 -1.26 -19.47
C TYR A 97 15.80 -1.58 -18.08
N GLU A 98 17.00 -2.15 -18.03
CA GLU A 98 17.69 -2.46 -16.78
C GLU A 98 18.01 -1.21 -15.94
N SER A 99 18.35 -0.09 -16.61
CA SER A 99 18.60 1.18 -15.92
C SER A 99 17.33 1.72 -15.28
N VAL A 100 16.20 1.71 -15.99
CA VAL A 100 14.90 2.10 -15.44
C VAL A 100 14.49 1.19 -14.28
N GLN A 101 14.70 -0.12 -14.40
CA GLN A 101 14.39 -1.07 -13.33
C GLN A 101 15.23 -0.82 -12.07
N ARG A 102 16.52 -0.53 -12.21
CA ARG A 102 17.39 -0.19 -11.07
C ARG A 102 16.90 1.07 -10.36
N GLU A 103 16.61 2.13 -11.11
CA GLU A 103 16.09 3.38 -10.56
C GLU A 103 14.77 3.16 -9.78
N VAL A 104 13.83 2.40 -10.35
CA VAL A 104 12.58 2.05 -9.66
C VAL A 104 12.82 1.30 -8.37
N ILE A 105 13.78 0.37 -8.34
CA ILE A 105 14.12 -0.38 -7.14
C ILE A 105 14.74 0.54 -6.07
N GLU A 106 15.60 1.47 -6.46
CA GLU A 106 16.21 2.44 -5.55
C GLU A 106 15.17 3.38 -4.94
N ILE A 107 14.29 3.95 -5.77
CA ILE A 107 13.20 4.81 -5.30
C ILE A 107 12.28 4.05 -4.34
N ARG A 108 11.90 2.81 -4.66
CA ARG A 108 11.08 2.00 -3.76
C ARG A 108 11.77 1.75 -2.42
N LYS A 109 13.05 1.43 -2.41
CA LYS A 109 13.82 1.26 -1.16
C LYS A 109 13.85 2.53 -0.33
N GLU A 110 13.98 3.68 -0.98
CA GLU A 110 13.97 4.97 -0.29
C GLU A 110 12.60 5.28 0.31
N VAL A 111 11.51 5.09 -0.45
CA VAL A 111 10.14 5.26 0.04
C VAL A 111 9.85 4.31 1.21
N ASP A 112 10.25 3.03 1.11
CA ASP A 112 10.10 2.07 2.20
C ASP A 112 10.91 2.44 3.45
N ARG A 113 12.07 3.10 3.27
CA ARG A 113 12.87 3.63 4.38
C ARG A 113 12.15 4.78 5.07
N GLN A 114 11.66 5.75 4.27
CA GLN A 114 10.90 6.89 4.79
C GLN A 114 9.64 6.45 5.53
N HIS A 115 8.87 5.51 4.99
CA HIS A 115 7.71 4.95 5.69
C HIS A 115 8.07 4.30 7.02
N ARG A 116 9.15 3.52 7.09
CA ARG A 116 9.60 2.94 8.36
C ARG A 116 10.05 3.99 9.36
N GLU A 117 10.68 5.08 8.92
CA GLU A 117 11.05 6.19 9.79
C GLU A 117 9.82 6.93 10.32
N GLU A 118 8.84 7.21 9.46
CA GLU A 118 7.56 7.82 9.86
C GLU A 118 6.79 6.93 10.85
N GLU A 119 6.75 5.62 10.61
CA GLU A 119 6.13 4.67 11.54
C GLU A 119 6.86 4.66 12.90
N ARG A 120 8.19 4.73 12.93
CA ARG A 120 8.96 4.82 14.17
C ARG A 120 8.68 6.11 14.93
N ILE A 121 8.71 7.26 14.25
CA ILE A 121 8.43 8.56 14.85
C ILE A 121 7.00 8.60 15.41
N THR A 122 6.02 8.06 14.66
CA THR A 122 4.63 8.01 15.14
C THR A 122 4.46 7.05 16.31
N ALA A 123 5.15 5.91 16.31
CA ALA A 123 5.15 4.96 17.42
C ALA A 123 5.78 5.55 18.68
N GLU A 124 6.92 6.25 18.56
CA GLU A 124 7.58 6.95 19.68
C GLU A 124 6.68 8.05 20.25
N ARG A 125 6.08 8.89 19.40
CA ARG A 125 5.13 9.93 19.82
C ARG A 125 3.90 9.34 20.54
N ASN A 126 3.36 8.25 20.04
CA ASN A 126 2.23 7.57 20.66
C ASN A 126 2.61 6.92 22.00
N ALA A 127 3.84 6.44 22.17
CA ALA A 127 4.34 5.94 23.44
C ALA A 127 4.48 7.08 24.46
N GLU A 128 5.04 8.22 24.09
CA GLU A 128 5.14 9.41 24.97
C GLU A 128 3.77 9.91 25.41
N ILE A 129 2.79 9.99 24.50
CA ILE A 129 1.42 10.41 24.82
C ILE A 129 0.78 9.42 25.80
N ARG A 130 0.99 8.12 25.62
CA ARG A 130 0.44 7.09 26.50
C ARG A 130 1.06 7.15 27.89
N ASP A 131 2.37 7.39 27.99
CA ASP A 131 3.08 7.50 29.27
C ASP A 131 2.65 8.79 30.00
N ALA A 132 2.49 9.90 29.29
CA ALA A 132 1.97 11.15 29.85
C ALA A 132 0.51 10.99 30.34
N ALA A 133 -0.33 10.29 29.57
CA ALA A 133 -1.71 10.00 29.96
C ALA A 133 -1.76 9.08 31.19
N GLY A 134 -0.86 8.09 31.29
CA GLY A 134 -0.72 7.23 32.45
C GLY A 134 -0.37 8.00 33.73
N LEU A 135 0.62 8.90 33.64
CA LEU A 135 1.00 9.79 34.75
C LEU A 135 -0.17 10.69 35.15
N PHE A 136 -0.90 11.28 34.22
CA PHE A 136 -2.05 12.13 34.50
C PHE A 136 -3.16 11.37 35.23
N LEU A 137 -3.45 10.12 34.84
CA LEU A 137 -4.45 9.28 35.52
C LEU A 137 -4.03 8.96 36.99
N ILE A 138 -2.74 8.71 37.24
CA ILE A 138 -2.21 8.44 38.57
C ILE A 138 -2.38 9.70 39.47
N VAL A 139 -2.01 10.86 38.96
CA VAL A 139 -2.13 12.12 39.70
C VAL A 139 -3.59 12.46 40.02
N MET A 140 -4.49 12.30 39.03
CA MET A 140 -5.94 12.49 39.22
C MET A 140 -6.50 11.52 40.28
N GLY A 141 -6.07 10.25 40.25
CA GLY A 141 -6.47 9.23 41.23
C GLY A 141 -6.04 9.62 42.66
N LEU A 142 -4.81 10.10 42.81
CA LEU A 142 -4.30 10.58 44.11
C LEU A 142 -5.09 11.80 44.65
N VAL A 143 -5.39 12.77 43.80
CA VAL A 143 -6.17 13.96 44.18
C VAL A 143 -7.58 13.55 44.61
N LEU A 144 -8.24 12.66 43.91
CA LEU A 144 -9.55 12.14 44.26
C LEU A 144 -9.51 11.37 45.59
N ALA A 145 -8.51 10.54 45.81
CA ALA A 145 -8.35 9.80 47.07
C ALA A 145 -8.16 10.75 48.28
N MET A 146 -7.34 11.79 48.15
CA MET A 146 -7.15 12.82 49.20
C MET A 146 -8.45 13.59 49.43
N GLY A 147 -9.21 13.91 48.39
CA GLY A 147 -10.52 14.59 48.52
C GLY A 147 -11.54 13.76 49.31
N ILE A 148 -11.61 12.44 49.03
CA ILE A 148 -12.51 11.52 49.73
C ILE A 148 -12.11 11.41 51.22
N VAL A 149 -10.83 11.27 51.50
CA VAL A 149 -10.34 11.20 52.90
C VAL A 149 -10.65 12.49 53.66
N GLY A 150 -10.42 13.68 53.06
CA GLY A 150 -10.76 14.97 53.62
C GLY A 150 -12.27 15.13 53.92
N PHE A 151 -13.09 14.70 52.95
CA PHE A 151 -14.56 14.72 53.10
C PHE A 151 -15.06 13.80 54.23
N LEU A 152 -14.50 12.59 54.35
CA LEU A 152 -14.84 11.65 55.42
C LEU A 152 -14.43 12.16 56.81
N LEU A 153 -13.30 12.90 56.92
CA LEU A 153 -12.87 13.53 58.19
C LEU A 153 -13.81 14.67 58.60
N LEU A 154 -14.33 15.41 57.63
CA LEU A 154 -15.25 16.53 57.86
C LEU A 154 -16.64 16.08 58.35
N ILE A 155 -17.10 14.92 57.94
CA ILE A 155 -18.37 14.32 58.37
C ILE A 155 -18.27 13.71 59.78
N LYS A 156 -17.07 13.36 60.20
CA LYS A 156 -16.84 12.71 61.51
C LYS A 156 -16.55 13.72 62.65
N LEU A 157 -16.41 14.99 62.32
CA LEU A 157 -16.19 16.09 63.25
C LEU A 157 -17.51 16.83 63.54
#